data_c5e349329dd65b33d9072cdbddbeeb63
#
_entry.id   c5e349329dd65b33d9072cdbddbeeb63
#
_cell.length_a   1.000
_cell.length_b   1.000
_cell.length_c   1.000
_cell.angle_alpha   90.00
_cell.angle_beta   90.00
_cell.angle_gamma   90.00
#
_symmetry.space_group_name_H-M   'P 1'
#
loop_
_entity.id
_entity.type
_entity.pdbx_description
1 polymer ?
#
loop_
_entity_poly.entity_id
_entity_poly.type
_entity_poly.pdbx_seq_one_letter_code
_entity_poly.pdbx_strand_id
1 'polypeptide(L)'
;MPVKPVVRDANPSDRQRLATLVHFETHVHRHLDWRPPLDWLGSSPYLVVEKGRSLLAALACPPDPPGMAWIRLFAVGAELSAAEAWQMLWPTARHQLEKQNIQHVAAIALQTWFGDLLEASQFVHQHDVVMLVWEQGTPAEPAEMPFSIVRPMQIEDLPAVQALDAAAFGLVWRNSLAGLEMAFEQAAVASVVENEAGIIGYQISTAGPFGGHLARLAVHPDFQGQGIGYTIVCDTLDQFTRRGVMRVSVNTQGNNEASLALYQRAGFCKTGEAYRVYECLLGST
;
A
#
# COMPACT_ATOMS: atom_id res chain seq x y z
N MET A 1 -14.89 31.69 -27.05
CA MET A 1 -14.94 31.80 -25.59
C MET A 1 -13.93 30.85 -25.00
N PRO A 2 -13.18 31.21 -23.94
CA PRO A 2 -12.28 30.25 -23.31
C PRO A 2 -13.08 29.06 -22.77
N VAL A 3 -12.65 27.86 -23.09
CA VAL A 3 -13.28 26.63 -22.57
C VAL A 3 -12.99 26.56 -21.06
N LYS A 4 -14.03 26.45 -20.25
CA LYS A 4 -13.89 26.30 -18.79
C LYS A 4 -13.50 24.86 -18.44
N PRO A 5 -12.63 24.65 -17.41
CA PRO A 5 -12.39 23.34 -16.87
C PRO A 5 -13.67 22.68 -16.32
N VAL A 6 -13.83 21.40 -16.53
CA VAL A 6 -14.96 20.60 -16.05
C VAL A 6 -14.46 19.36 -15.35
N VAL A 7 -15.05 19.02 -14.19
CA VAL A 7 -14.82 17.76 -13.50
C VAL A 7 -15.76 16.68 -14.03
N ARG A 8 -15.21 15.52 -14.35
CA ARG A 8 -15.99 14.35 -14.74
C ARG A 8 -15.32 13.05 -14.30
N ASP A 9 -16.05 11.96 -14.36
CA ASP A 9 -15.47 10.63 -14.20
C ASP A 9 -14.50 10.33 -15.34
N ALA A 10 -13.38 9.68 -14.99
CA ALA A 10 -12.45 9.14 -15.95
C ALA A 10 -13.03 7.88 -16.60
N ASN A 11 -12.67 7.63 -17.84
CA ASN A 11 -13.10 6.46 -18.57
C ASN A 11 -11.91 5.79 -19.29
N PRO A 12 -12.03 4.56 -19.79
CA PRO A 12 -10.94 3.85 -20.44
C PRO A 12 -10.25 4.59 -21.59
N SER A 13 -10.95 5.48 -22.30
CA SER A 13 -10.37 6.28 -23.39
C SER A 13 -9.42 7.39 -22.87
N ASP A 14 -9.44 7.68 -21.57
CA ASP A 14 -8.53 8.65 -20.95
C ASP A 14 -7.14 8.07 -20.66
N ARG A 15 -6.95 6.75 -20.76
CA ARG A 15 -5.73 6.04 -20.34
C ARG A 15 -4.47 6.67 -20.89
N GLN A 16 -4.42 7.01 -22.19
CA GLN A 16 -3.24 7.61 -22.81
C GLN A 16 -2.94 9.03 -22.27
N ARG A 17 -4.00 9.84 -22.10
CA ARG A 17 -3.87 11.21 -21.55
C ARG A 17 -3.47 11.19 -20.08
N LEU A 18 -4.03 10.27 -19.32
CA LEU A 18 -3.66 10.04 -17.92
C LEU A 18 -2.21 9.54 -17.79
N ALA A 19 -1.78 8.63 -18.66
CA ALA A 19 -0.39 8.20 -18.69
C ALA A 19 0.56 9.36 -18.90
N THR A 20 0.24 10.27 -19.82
CA THR A 20 1.00 11.51 -20.07
C THR A 20 1.02 12.39 -18.81
N LEU A 21 -0.13 12.67 -18.21
CA LEU A 21 -0.22 13.49 -16.98
C LEU A 21 0.59 12.88 -15.83
N VAL A 22 0.46 11.58 -15.61
CA VAL A 22 1.13 10.87 -14.52
C VAL A 22 2.65 10.77 -14.72
N HIS A 23 3.13 10.78 -15.96
CA HIS A 23 4.55 10.55 -16.26
C HIS A 23 5.38 11.83 -16.38
N PHE A 24 4.79 12.90 -16.84
CA PHE A 24 5.54 14.14 -17.19
C PHE A 24 5.36 15.31 -16.22
N GLU A 25 4.36 15.23 -15.32
CA GLU A 25 4.09 16.33 -14.41
C GLU A 25 4.87 16.20 -13.10
N THR A 26 5.11 17.34 -12.44
CA THR A 26 5.89 17.41 -11.21
C THR A 26 5.08 17.15 -9.95
N HIS A 27 3.78 17.47 -9.98
CA HIS A 27 2.89 17.25 -8.86
C HIS A 27 2.08 15.95 -9.06
N VAL A 28 2.73 14.82 -8.80
CA VAL A 28 2.12 13.50 -8.93
C VAL A 28 2.34 12.71 -7.64
N HIS A 29 1.27 12.49 -6.91
CA HIS A 29 1.19 11.48 -5.86
C HIS A 29 0.73 10.16 -6.45
N ARG A 30 1.46 9.06 -6.15
CA ARG A 30 1.07 7.68 -6.45
C ARG A 30 1.15 6.90 -5.16
N HIS A 31 0.09 6.21 -4.81
CA HIS A 31 0.10 5.28 -3.70
C HIS A 31 1.06 4.11 -3.99
N LEU A 32 1.70 3.62 -2.96
CA LEU A 32 2.51 2.39 -3.02
C LEU A 32 1.54 1.20 -2.98
N ASP A 33 1.21 0.67 -4.14
CA ASP A 33 0.19 -0.35 -4.33
C ASP A 33 0.67 -1.42 -5.30
N TRP A 34 0.13 -2.61 -5.19
CA TRP A 34 0.30 -3.69 -6.14
C TRP A 34 -0.31 -3.36 -7.50
N ARG A 35 -1.39 -2.59 -7.49
CA ARG A 35 -2.14 -2.18 -8.66
C ARG A 35 -1.67 -0.82 -9.16
N PRO A 36 -1.14 -0.73 -10.39
CA PRO A 36 -0.77 0.56 -10.98
C PRO A 36 -1.93 1.55 -11.04
N PRO A 37 -1.70 2.87 -10.87
CA PRO A 37 -2.78 3.85 -10.81
C PRO A 37 -3.73 3.85 -12.02
N LEU A 38 -3.23 3.50 -13.21
CA LEU A 38 -4.06 3.47 -14.43
C LEU A 38 -4.94 2.21 -14.53
N ASP A 39 -4.65 1.19 -13.75
CA ASP A 39 -5.45 -0.04 -13.75
C ASP A 39 -6.69 0.07 -12.84
N TRP A 40 -6.80 1.19 -12.10
CA TRP A 40 -8.02 1.58 -11.42
C TRP A 40 -9.05 2.27 -12.34
N LEU A 41 -8.74 2.53 -13.62
CA LEU A 41 -9.71 3.06 -14.58
C LEU A 41 -10.92 2.12 -14.70
N GLY A 42 -12.12 2.73 -14.58
CA GLY A 42 -13.39 1.99 -14.51
C GLY A 42 -13.88 1.74 -13.08
N SER A 43 -13.04 1.98 -12.05
CA SER A 43 -13.46 2.03 -10.65
C SER A 43 -13.81 3.46 -10.25
N SER A 44 -14.67 3.65 -9.25
CA SER A 44 -15.13 4.98 -8.80
C SER A 44 -14.86 5.16 -7.31
N PRO A 45 -14.39 6.36 -6.86
CA PRO A 45 -14.07 7.55 -7.64
C PRO A 45 -12.76 7.47 -8.44
N TYR A 46 -12.84 7.78 -9.71
CA TYR A 46 -11.71 8.14 -10.54
C TYR A 46 -12.10 9.35 -11.39
N LEU A 47 -11.63 10.54 -10.99
CA LEU A 47 -12.06 11.82 -11.53
C LEU A 47 -10.93 12.49 -12.31
N VAL A 48 -11.32 13.30 -13.31
CA VAL A 48 -10.40 14.16 -14.07
C VAL A 48 -10.95 15.58 -14.17
N VAL A 49 -10.05 16.55 -14.23
CA VAL A 49 -10.34 17.92 -14.68
C VAL A 49 -9.98 18.01 -16.15
N GLU A 50 -10.98 18.25 -17.00
CA GLU A 50 -10.81 18.37 -18.44
C GLU A 50 -11.04 19.81 -18.91
N LYS A 51 -10.19 20.28 -19.82
CA LYS A 51 -10.34 21.58 -20.51
C LYS A 51 -10.09 21.37 -22.01
N GLY A 52 -11.12 21.37 -22.80
CA GLY A 52 -11.03 21.08 -24.23
C GLY A 52 -10.58 19.63 -24.47
N ARG A 53 -9.37 19.44 -24.95
CA ARG A 53 -8.79 18.11 -25.19
C ARG A 53 -7.74 17.71 -24.16
N SER A 54 -7.40 18.59 -23.22
CA SER A 54 -6.35 18.36 -22.23
C SER A 54 -6.93 17.92 -20.90
N LEU A 55 -6.28 16.96 -20.24
CA LEU A 55 -6.50 16.66 -18.83
C LEU A 55 -5.57 17.54 -18.01
N LEU A 56 -6.13 18.31 -17.10
CA LEU A 56 -5.39 19.24 -16.24
C LEU A 56 -5.06 18.62 -14.89
N ALA A 57 -5.90 17.69 -14.39
CA ALA A 57 -5.66 17.01 -13.13
C ALA A 57 -6.44 15.69 -13.10
N ALA A 58 -6.03 14.80 -12.20
CA ALA A 58 -6.71 13.54 -11.92
C ALA A 58 -6.65 13.19 -10.44
N LEU A 59 -7.71 12.55 -9.92
CA LEU A 59 -7.79 12.00 -8.57
C LEU A 59 -8.45 10.61 -8.64
N ALA A 60 -7.79 9.60 -8.09
CA ALA A 60 -8.35 8.26 -7.96
C ALA A 60 -8.29 7.81 -6.50
N CYS A 61 -9.44 7.44 -5.95
CA CYS A 61 -9.57 6.90 -4.60
C CYS A 61 -10.69 5.85 -4.50
N PRO A 62 -10.72 4.84 -5.39
CA PRO A 62 -11.72 3.78 -5.34
C PRO A 62 -11.54 2.96 -4.05
N PRO A 63 -12.66 2.52 -3.42
CA PRO A 63 -12.60 1.68 -2.23
C PRO A 63 -11.98 0.32 -2.53
N ASP A 64 -10.94 -0.01 -1.76
CA ASP A 64 -10.34 -1.34 -1.71
C ASP A 64 -9.40 -1.40 -0.49
N PRO A 65 -9.67 -2.28 0.51
CA PRO A 65 -10.80 -3.20 0.61
C PRO A 65 -12.15 -2.47 0.82
N PRO A 66 -13.29 -3.20 0.77
CA PRO A 66 -14.59 -2.61 1.06
C PRO A 66 -14.62 -1.89 2.41
N GLY A 67 -15.28 -0.72 2.45
CA GLY A 67 -15.42 0.12 3.65
C GLY A 67 -14.34 1.17 3.84
N MET A 68 -13.29 1.15 3.03
CA MET A 68 -12.16 2.07 3.10
C MET A 68 -11.67 2.47 1.71
N ALA A 69 -11.17 3.69 1.55
CA ALA A 69 -10.51 4.15 0.33
C ALA A 69 -9.11 4.69 0.63
N TRP A 70 -8.16 4.41 -0.27
CA TRP A 70 -6.87 5.08 -0.32
C TRP A 70 -6.83 6.05 -1.49
N ILE A 71 -6.17 7.20 -1.31
CA ILE A 71 -5.86 8.07 -2.45
C ILE A 71 -4.76 7.37 -3.27
N ARG A 72 -5.17 6.73 -4.36
CA ARG A 72 -4.29 5.94 -5.23
C ARG A 72 -3.49 6.80 -6.19
N LEU A 73 -4.08 7.91 -6.62
CA LEU A 73 -3.49 8.86 -7.54
C LEU A 73 -3.99 10.26 -7.24
N PHE A 74 -3.11 11.23 -7.23
CA PHE A 74 -3.41 12.64 -7.43
C PHE A 74 -2.34 13.24 -8.30
N ALA A 75 -2.72 13.72 -9.49
CA ALA A 75 -1.81 14.27 -10.49
C ALA A 75 -2.32 15.61 -11.00
N VAL A 76 -1.43 16.57 -11.16
CA VAL A 76 -1.78 17.94 -11.54
C VAL A 76 -0.83 18.45 -12.62
N GLY A 77 -1.39 18.90 -13.74
CA GLY A 77 -0.66 19.53 -14.84
C GLY A 77 -0.35 20.99 -14.59
N ALA A 78 0.55 21.54 -15.37
CA ALA A 78 1.12 22.88 -15.20
C ALA A 78 0.11 24.05 -15.24
N GLU A 79 -1.10 23.85 -15.76
CA GLU A 79 -2.14 24.90 -15.84
C GLU A 79 -2.89 25.16 -14.54
N LEU A 80 -2.75 24.30 -13.54
CA LEU A 80 -3.40 24.40 -12.22
C LEU A 80 -2.37 24.26 -11.10
N SER A 81 -2.62 24.92 -9.99
CA SER A 81 -1.96 24.56 -8.73
C SER A 81 -2.55 23.30 -8.13
N ALA A 82 -1.79 22.62 -7.28
CA ALA A 82 -2.28 21.44 -6.56
C ALA A 82 -3.53 21.76 -5.72
N ALA A 83 -3.57 22.94 -5.10
CA ALA A 83 -4.71 23.38 -4.30
C ALA A 83 -5.98 23.62 -5.15
N GLU A 84 -5.86 24.27 -6.31
CA GLU A 84 -6.99 24.49 -7.23
C GLU A 84 -7.52 23.14 -7.75
N ALA A 85 -6.65 22.25 -8.21
CA ALA A 85 -7.04 20.92 -8.69
C ALA A 85 -7.75 20.11 -7.60
N TRP A 86 -7.24 20.16 -6.37
CA TRP A 86 -7.83 19.48 -5.23
C TRP A 86 -9.22 20.02 -4.88
N GLN A 87 -9.37 21.34 -4.83
CA GLN A 87 -10.66 22.00 -4.58
C GLN A 87 -11.72 21.65 -5.63
N MET A 88 -11.30 21.38 -6.86
CA MET A 88 -12.20 20.93 -7.92
C MET A 88 -12.57 19.44 -7.79
N LEU A 89 -11.63 18.57 -7.46
CA LEU A 89 -11.80 17.11 -7.52
C LEU A 89 -12.30 16.51 -6.21
N TRP A 90 -11.75 16.93 -5.07
CA TRP A 90 -12.02 16.31 -3.76
C TRP A 90 -13.49 16.37 -3.33
N PRO A 91 -14.23 17.47 -3.47
CA PRO A 91 -15.64 17.50 -3.10
C PRO A 91 -16.48 16.47 -3.86
N THR A 92 -16.19 16.27 -5.14
CA THR A 92 -16.90 15.28 -5.97
C THR A 92 -16.52 13.86 -5.56
N ALA A 93 -15.22 13.58 -5.34
CA ALA A 93 -14.73 12.29 -4.88
C ALA A 93 -15.33 11.92 -3.51
N ARG A 94 -15.28 12.86 -2.55
CA ARG A 94 -15.89 12.71 -1.23
C ARG A 94 -17.37 12.33 -1.32
N HIS A 95 -18.13 13.06 -2.12
CA HIS A 95 -19.56 12.78 -2.30
C HIS A 95 -19.81 11.39 -2.91
N GLN A 96 -18.99 10.96 -3.88
CA GLN A 96 -19.09 9.62 -4.46
C GLN A 96 -18.76 8.54 -3.42
N LEU A 97 -17.76 8.74 -2.56
CA LEU A 97 -17.40 7.84 -1.47
C LEU A 97 -18.49 7.74 -0.42
N GLU A 98 -19.07 8.88 0.00
CA GLU A 98 -20.19 8.94 0.95
C GLU A 98 -21.41 8.15 0.42
N LYS A 99 -21.72 8.26 -0.86
CA LYS A 99 -22.77 7.45 -1.52
C LYS A 99 -22.49 5.94 -1.51
N GLN A 100 -21.22 5.55 -1.45
CA GLN A 100 -20.80 4.15 -1.34
C GLN A 100 -20.67 3.71 0.13
N ASN A 101 -21.11 4.52 1.09
CA ASN A 101 -21.00 4.29 2.54
C ASN A 101 -19.54 4.12 3.01
N ILE A 102 -18.60 4.76 2.34
CA ILE A 102 -17.20 4.82 2.77
C ILE A 102 -17.06 5.91 3.83
N GLN A 103 -16.51 5.53 4.98
CA GLN A 103 -16.29 6.45 6.11
C GLN A 103 -14.83 6.83 6.29
N HIS A 104 -13.90 6.03 5.80
CA HIS A 104 -12.46 6.22 5.98
C HIS A 104 -11.78 6.43 4.64
N VAL A 105 -11.00 7.51 4.54
CA VAL A 105 -10.10 7.76 3.41
C VAL A 105 -8.71 7.99 3.96
N ALA A 106 -7.73 7.25 3.45
CA ALA A 106 -6.34 7.39 3.85
C ALA A 106 -5.43 7.79 2.70
N ALA A 107 -4.27 8.33 3.03
CA ALA A 107 -3.19 8.65 2.12
C ALA A 107 -1.83 8.52 2.80
N ILE A 108 -0.82 8.02 2.09
CA ILE A 108 0.59 8.10 2.50
C ILE A 108 1.22 9.26 1.74
N ALA A 109 1.68 10.29 2.44
CA ALA A 109 2.36 11.41 1.80
C ALA A 109 3.84 11.08 1.57
N LEU A 110 4.19 10.72 0.34
CA LEU A 110 5.58 10.47 -0.07
C LEU A 110 6.35 11.77 -0.34
N GLN A 111 5.65 12.91 -0.45
CA GLN A 111 6.22 14.22 -0.76
C GLN A 111 5.56 15.28 0.13
N THR A 112 6.35 16.26 0.54
CA THR A 112 5.92 17.31 1.49
C THR A 112 4.71 18.09 0.96
N TRP A 113 4.71 18.50 -0.32
CA TRP A 113 3.59 19.27 -0.90
C TRP A 113 2.24 18.56 -0.79
N PHE A 114 2.25 17.23 -0.89
CA PHE A 114 1.02 16.45 -0.77
C PHE A 114 0.56 16.34 0.68
N GLY A 115 1.48 16.18 1.62
CA GLY A 115 1.19 16.25 3.05
C GLY A 115 0.56 17.58 3.46
N ASP A 116 1.16 18.69 3.02
CA ASP A 116 0.64 20.04 3.29
C ASP A 116 -0.78 20.22 2.71
N LEU A 117 -1.05 19.68 1.52
CA LEU A 117 -2.36 19.71 0.89
C LEU A 117 -3.40 18.90 1.69
N LEU A 118 -3.03 17.72 2.19
CA LEU A 118 -3.89 16.87 2.99
C LEU A 118 -4.25 17.55 4.33
N GLU A 119 -3.25 18.13 5.02
CA GLU A 119 -3.45 18.85 6.28
C GLU A 119 -4.41 20.05 6.08
N ALA A 120 -4.24 20.82 5.00
CA ALA A 120 -5.14 21.91 4.64
C ALA A 120 -6.57 21.44 4.29
N SER A 121 -6.77 20.13 4.05
CA SER A 121 -8.02 19.51 3.62
C SER A 121 -8.67 18.63 4.69
N GLN A 122 -8.37 18.89 5.97
CA GLN A 122 -8.92 18.17 7.13
C GLN A 122 -8.53 16.69 7.25
N PHE A 123 -7.48 16.26 6.55
CA PHE A 123 -6.84 14.99 6.83
C PHE A 123 -5.97 15.14 8.09
N VAL A 124 -6.06 14.17 8.99
CA VAL A 124 -5.32 14.16 10.25
C VAL A 124 -4.17 13.17 10.15
N HIS A 125 -2.96 13.60 10.50
CA HIS A 125 -1.80 12.72 10.62
C HIS A 125 -2.05 11.69 11.74
N GLN A 126 -1.92 10.41 11.42
CA GLN A 126 -2.17 9.30 12.34
C GLN A 126 -0.85 8.72 12.88
N HIS A 127 0.06 8.39 11.99
CA HIS A 127 1.36 7.80 12.31
C HIS A 127 2.27 7.87 11.08
N ASP A 128 3.53 7.49 11.26
CA ASP A 128 4.49 7.38 10.18
C ASP A 128 4.70 5.91 9.80
N VAL A 129 4.94 5.66 8.52
CA VAL A 129 5.51 4.42 8.01
C VAL A 129 7.02 4.63 7.90
N VAL A 130 7.81 3.79 8.58
CA VAL A 130 9.27 3.86 8.58
C VAL A 130 9.87 2.75 7.72
N MET A 131 11.00 3.06 7.08
CA MET A 131 11.74 2.13 6.24
C MET A 131 12.90 1.51 7.03
N LEU A 132 13.05 0.19 6.92
CA LEU A 132 14.22 -0.54 7.42
C LEU A 132 14.87 -1.32 6.28
N VAL A 133 16.17 -1.58 6.42
CA VAL A 133 16.97 -2.31 5.43
C VAL A 133 17.83 -3.34 6.15
N TRP A 134 17.84 -4.54 5.61
CA TRP A 134 18.81 -5.57 5.91
C TRP A 134 19.85 -5.60 4.76
N GLU A 135 21.11 -5.56 5.15
CA GLU A 135 22.24 -5.64 4.21
C GLU A 135 23.18 -6.73 4.69
N GLN A 136 23.31 -7.74 3.88
CA GLN A 136 24.21 -8.89 4.03
C GLN A 136 24.65 -9.22 5.48
N GLY A 137 23.89 -10.08 6.11
CA GLY A 137 24.18 -10.63 7.43
C GLY A 137 23.61 -12.03 7.52
N THR A 138 24.02 -12.77 8.53
CA THR A 138 23.37 -14.06 8.84
C THR A 138 22.43 -13.79 10.01
N PRO A 139 21.10 -13.88 9.80
CA PRO A 139 20.16 -13.79 10.93
C PRO A 139 20.48 -14.89 11.93
N ALA A 140 20.24 -14.64 13.22
CA ALA A 140 20.31 -15.69 14.22
C ALA A 140 19.32 -16.81 13.84
N GLU A 141 19.71 -18.05 14.09
CA GLU A 141 18.84 -19.21 13.79
C GLU A 141 17.47 -19.04 14.46
N PRO A 142 16.37 -19.33 13.76
CA PRO A 142 15.04 -19.31 14.33
C PRO A 142 14.89 -20.41 15.37
N ALA A 143 14.01 -20.21 16.35
CA ALA A 143 13.63 -21.28 17.27
C ALA A 143 12.95 -22.43 16.49
N GLU A 144 13.18 -23.65 16.93
CA GLU A 144 12.45 -24.80 16.39
C GLU A 144 10.95 -24.64 16.58
N MET A 145 10.18 -24.92 15.55
CA MET A 145 8.73 -24.92 15.57
C MET A 145 8.22 -26.36 15.31
N PRO A 146 8.20 -27.22 16.33
CA PRO A 146 7.99 -28.65 16.14
C PRO A 146 6.63 -29.05 15.55
N PHE A 147 5.64 -28.13 15.56
CA PHE A 147 4.28 -28.38 15.08
C PHE A 147 3.86 -27.45 13.93
N SER A 148 4.81 -26.79 13.27
CA SER A 148 4.52 -25.85 12.18
C SER A 148 5.52 -26.02 11.04
N ILE A 149 5.03 -25.89 9.80
CA ILE A 149 5.82 -26.05 8.59
C ILE A 149 5.80 -24.73 7.81
N VAL A 150 6.98 -24.26 7.41
CA VAL A 150 7.11 -23.17 6.41
C VAL A 150 7.15 -23.83 5.03
N ARG A 151 6.24 -23.40 4.15
CA ARG A 151 6.20 -23.88 2.77
C ARG A 151 5.92 -22.74 1.79
N PRO A 152 6.25 -22.92 0.50
CA PRO A 152 5.83 -21.98 -0.53
C PRO A 152 4.30 -21.82 -0.53
N MET A 153 3.86 -20.57 -0.69
CA MET A 153 2.44 -20.24 -0.85
C MET A 153 1.95 -20.74 -2.21
N GLN A 154 0.74 -21.26 -2.25
CA GLN A 154 0.01 -21.63 -3.47
C GLN A 154 -1.16 -20.67 -3.69
N ILE A 155 -1.68 -20.60 -4.92
CA ILE A 155 -2.82 -19.72 -5.23
C ILE A 155 -4.07 -20.10 -4.42
N GLU A 156 -4.23 -21.38 -4.12
CA GLU A 156 -5.33 -21.93 -3.33
C GLU A 156 -5.28 -21.52 -1.85
N ASP A 157 -4.13 -21.04 -1.37
CA ASP A 157 -3.97 -20.53 0.00
C ASP A 157 -4.57 -19.12 0.17
N LEU A 158 -4.74 -18.36 -0.92
CA LEU A 158 -5.10 -16.93 -0.86
C LEU A 158 -6.38 -16.63 -0.08
N PRO A 159 -7.45 -17.43 -0.12
CA PRO A 159 -8.63 -17.20 0.72
C PRO A 159 -8.31 -17.30 2.23
N ALA A 160 -7.48 -18.26 2.64
CA ALA A 160 -7.06 -18.41 4.03
C ALA A 160 -6.08 -17.30 4.44
N VAL A 161 -5.17 -16.91 3.54
CA VAL A 161 -4.25 -15.77 3.70
C VAL A 161 -5.04 -14.47 3.86
N GLN A 162 -6.10 -14.24 3.08
CA GLN A 162 -6.96 -13.07 3.23
C GLN A 162 -7.67 -13.03 4.59
N ALA A 163 -8.18 -14.17 5.06
CA ALA A 163 -8.81 -14.25 6.38
C ALA A 163 -7.80 -13.93 7.50
N LEU A 164 -6.58 -14.46 7.40
CA LEU A 164 -5.49 -14.15 8.33
C LEU A 164 -5.07 -12.67 8.25
N ASP A 165 -4.94 -12.11 7.06
CA ASP A 165 -4.64 -10.69 6.85
C ASP A 165 -5.69 -9.80 7.53
N ALA A 166 -6.95 -10.10 7.33
CA ALA A 166 -8.06 -9.37 7.94
C ALA A 166 -8.11 -9.50 9.47
N ALA A 167 -7.65 -10.62 10.03
CA ALA A 167 -7.52 -10.81 11.48
C ALA A 167 -6.31 -10.08 12.08
N ALA A 168 -5.20 -10.03 11.34
CA ALA A 168 -3.95 -9.44 11.81
C ALA A 168 -3.90 -7.90 11.67
N PHE A 169 -4.63 -7.33 10.70
CA PHE A 169 -4.59 -5.90 10.41
C PHE A 169 -5.94 -5.21 10.61
N GLY A 170 -5.90 -3.97 11.11
CA GLY A 170 -7.07 -3.10 11.14
C GLY A 170 -7.54 -2.71 9.73
N LEU A 171 -8.75 -2.14 9.65
CA LEU A 171 -9.44 -1.81 8.39
C LEU A 171 -8.55 -1.07 7.37
N VAL A 172 -7.77 -0.10 7.83
CA VAL A 172 -6.91 0.75 6.99
C VAL A 172 -5.81 -0.08 6.30
N TRP A 173 -5.31 -1.12 6.96
CA TRP A 173 -4.11 -1.84 6.53
C TRP A 173 -4.37 -3.23 5.95
N ARG A 174 -5.62 -3.73 6.01
CA ARG A 174 -5.94 -5.03 5.43
C ARG A 174 -5.96 -4.97 3.91
N ASN A 175 -5.65 -6.09 3.28
CA ASN A 175 -5.76 -6.24 1.83
C ASN A 175 -7.08 -6.94 1.44
N SER A 176 -7.61 -6.59 0.27
CA SER A 176 -8.63 -7.39 -0.40
C SER A 176 -8.05 -8.68 -0.97
N LEU A 177 -8.90 -9.66 -1.29
CA LEU A 177 -8.46 -10.86 -2.01
C LEU A 177 -7.80 -10.50 -3.34
N ALA A 178 -8.41 -9.58 -4.12
CA ALA A 178 -7.84 -9.11 -5.38
C ALA A 178 -6.47 -8.44 -5.20
N GLY A 179 -6.27 -7.66 -4.12
CA GLY A 179 -4.97 -7.10 -3.78
C GLY A 179 -3.92 -8.17 -3.46
N LEU A 180 -4.31 -9.22 -2.71
CA LEU A 180 -3.43 -10.35 -2.40
C LEU A 180 -3.11 -11.21 -3.61
N GLU A 181 -4.07 -11.42 -4.53
CA GLU A 181 -3.83 -12.10 -5.81
C GLU A 181 -2.77 -11.35 -6.64
N MET A 182 -2.91 -10.03 -6.78
CA MET A 182 -1.91 -9.21 -7.49
C MET A 182 -0.56 -9.20 -6.78
N ALA A 183 -0.53 -9.19 -5.45
CA ALA A 183 0.68 -9.31 -4.66
C ALA A 183 1.39 -10.64 -4.91
N PHE A 184 0.62 -11.73 -4.93
CA PHE A 184 1.14 -13.09 -5.18
C PHE A 184 1.69 -13.22 -6.61
N GLU A 185 0.99 -12.70 -7.62
CA GLU A 185 1.45 -12.68 -9.02
C GLU A 185 2.79 -11.94 -9.20
N GLN A 186 3.04 -10.91 -8.41
CA GLN A 186 4.26 -10.09 -8.44
C GLN A 186 5.34 -10.61 -7.48
N ALA A 187 5.05 -11.66 -6.71
CA ALA A 187 5.97 -12.15 -5.69
C ALA A 187 7.23 -12.79 -6.29
N ALA A 188 8.38 -12.38 -5.77
CA ALA A 188 9.63 -13.12 -5.96
C ALA A 188 9.75 -14.28 -4.97
N VAL A 189 9.23 -14.07 -3.75
CA VAL A 189 9.14 -15.06 -2.67
C VAL A 189 7.80 -14.88 -1.99
N ALA A 190 7.03 -15.96 -1.87
CA ALA A 190 5.82 -16.02 -1.05
C ALA A 190 5.79 -17.34 -0.27
N SER A 191 5.54 -17.27 1.03
CA SER A 191 5.47 -18.45 1.89
C SER A 191 4.36 -18.34 2.91
N VAL A 192 3.89 -19.49 3.37
CA VAL A 192 2.94 -19.64 4.47
C VAL A 192 3.55 -20.49 5.58
N VAL A 193 3.10 -20.25 6.81
CA VAL A 193 3.32 -21.15 7.94
C VAL A 193 2.03 -21.85 8.25
N GLU A 194 2.06 -23.15 8.27
CA GLU A 194 0.90 -24.01 8.48
C GLU A 194 1.11 -24.94 9.67
N ASN A 195 0.03 -25.18 10.43
CA ASN A 195 -0.05 -26.18 11.49
C ASN A 195 -1.41 -26.88 11.42
N GLU A 196 -1.78 -27.66 12.46
CA GLU A 196 -3.07 -28.37 12.53
C GLU A 196 -4.29 -27.44 12.48
N ALA A 197 -4.15 -26.15 12.85
CA ALA A 197 -5.21 -25.14 12.75
C ALA A 197 -5.33 -24.51 11.35
N GLY A 198 -4.42 -24.84 10.43
CA GLY A 198 -4.34 -24.27 9.10
C GLY A 198 -3.21 -23.21 8.96
N ILE A 199 -3.41 -22.24 8.09
CA ILE A 199 -2.40 -21.16 7.84
C ILE A 199 -2.44 -20.16 8.99
N ILE A 200 -1.32 -20.08 9.72
CA ILE A 200 -1.13 -19.24 10.92
C ILE A 200 -0.19 -18.06 10.69
N GLY A 201 0.51 -18.01 9.57
CA GLY A 201 1.38 -16.91 9.18
C GLY A 201 1.65 -16.93 7.67
N TYR A 202 1.99 -15.77 7.11
CA TYR A 202 2.38 -15.67 5.72
C TYR A 202 3.28 -14.47 5.47
N GLN A 203 3.99 -14.50 4.34
CA GLN A 203 4.68 -13.35 3.79
C GLN A 203 4.58 -13.33 2.26
N ILE A 204 4.66 -12.12 1.69
CA ILE A 204 4.83 -11.85 0.27
C ILE A 204 5.95 -10.84 0.10
N SER A 205 6.92 -11.16 -0.73
CA SER A 205 8.09 -10.33 -0.98
C SER A 205 8.35 -10.20 -2.48
N THR A 206 8.78 -9.02 -2.89
CA THR A 206 9.15 -8.73 -4.28
C THR A 206 10.66 -8.60 -4.44
N ALA A 207 11.15 -8.63 -5.67
CA ALA A 207 12.53 -8.32 -6.02
C ALA A 207 12.58 -7.37 -7.21
N GLY A 208 13.56 -6.47 -7.18
CA GLY A 208 13.80 -5.51 -8.24
C GLY A 208 15.28 -5.19 -8.39
N PRO A 209 15.64 -4.21 -9.23
CA PRO A 209 17.05 -3.83 -9.46
C PRO A 209 17.79 -3.36 -8.19
N PHE A 210 17.06 -2.93 -7.17
CA PHE A 210 17.64 -2.40 -5.92
C PHE A 210 17.65 -3.40 -4.77
N GLY A 211 17.24 -4.66 -5.02
CA GLY A 211 17.20 -5.71 -4.01
C GLY A 211 15.80 -6.31 -3.81
N GLY A 212 15.64 -7.00 -2.67
CA GLY A 212 14.36 -7.54 -2.22
C GLY A 212 13.55 -6.52 -1.42
N HIS A 213 12.25 -6.73 -1.36
CA HIS A 213 11.35 -6.01 -0.47
C HIS A 213 10.37 -6.97 0.19
N LEU A 214 10.42 -7.07 1.53
CA LEU A 214 9.41 -7.79 2.30
C LEU A 214 8.17 -6.89 2.38
N ALA A 215 7.27 -7.10 1.45
CA ALA A 215 6.15 -6.19 1.24
C ALA A 215 4.97 -6.47 2.16
N ARG A 216 4.78 -7.73 2.56
CA ARG A 216 3.72 -8.12 3.49
C ARG A 216 4.17 -9.28 4.37
N LEU A 217 3.92 -9.16 5.67
CA LEU A 217 4.08 -10.23 6.65
C LEU A 217 2.97 -10.13 7.69
N ALA A 218 2.32 -11.26 7.97
CA ALA A 218 1.37 -11.35 9.06
C ALA A 218 1.46 -12.70 9.79
N VAL A 219 1.14 -12.67 11.07
CA VAL A 219 0.93 -13.85 11.93
C VAL A 219 -0.44 -13.70 12.56
N HIS A 220 -1.24 -14.76 12.56
CA HIS A 220 -2.56 -14.77 13.17
C HIS A 220 -2.45 -14.36 14.65
N PRO A 221 -3.33 -13.48 15.17
CA PRO A 221 -3.23 -12.95 16.53
C PRO A 221 -3.03 -13.99 17.61
N ASP A 222 -3.74 -15.13 17.53
CA ASP A 222 -3.66 -16.22 18.52
C ASP A 222 -2.31 -16.94 18.54
N PHE A 223 -1.48 -16.75 17.50
CA PHE A 223 -0.18 -17.40 17.36
C PHE A 223 0.99 -16.41 17.39
N GLN A 224 0.72 -15.13 17.68
CA GLN A 224 1.77 -14.13 17.86
C GLN A 224 2.59 -14.40 19.14
N GLY A 225 3.79 -13.82 19.21
CA GLY A 225 4.70 -14.00 20.37
C GLY A 225 5.42 -15.37 20.44
N GLN A 226 5.13 -16.29 19.51
CA GLN A 226 5.69 -17.66 19.48
C GLN A 226 6.90 -17.83 18.55
N GLY A 227 7.46 -16.73 18.02
CA GLY A 227 8.62 -16.76 17.12
C GLY A 227 8.31 -16.96 15.64
N ILE A 228 7.04 -17.20 15.26
CA ILE A 228 6.62 -17.47 13.87
C ILE A 228 7.04 -16.36 12.92
N GLY A 229 6.78 -15.09 13.27
CA GLY A 229 7.19 -13.97 12.44
C GLY A 229 8.70 -13.90 12.20
N TYR A 230 9.50 -14.24 13.23
CA TYR A 230 10.95 -14.28 13.10
C TYR A 230 11.40 -15.40 12.16
N THR A 231 10.80 -16.59 12.27
CA THR A 231 11.09 -17.71 11.38
C THR A 231 10.75 -17.37 9.93
N ILE A 232 9.61 -16.71 9.67
CA ILE A 232 9.23 -16.25 8.33
C ILE A 232 10.27 -15.27 7.78
N VAL A 233 10.73 -14.31 8.58
CA VAL A 233 11.77 -13.35 8.15
C VAL A 233 13.07 -14.06 7.82
N CYS A 234 13.53 -14.99 8.67
CA CYS A 234 14.76 -15.77 8.43
C CYS A 234 14.67 -16.60 7.15
N ASP A 235 13.56 -17.31 6.93
CA ASP A 235 13.30 -18.08 5.71
C ASP A 235 13.32 -17.17 4.46
N THR A 236 12.68 -16.01 4.55
CA THR A 236 12.65 -15.03 3.45
C THR A 236 14.06 -14.53 3.10
N LEU A 237 14.86 -14.15 4.12
CA LEU A 237 16.25 -13.69 3.92
C LEU A 237 17.14 -14.80 3.34
N ASP A 238 17.00 -16.05 3.80
CA ASP A 238 17.71 -17.18 3.25
C ASP A 238 17.35 -17.43 1.78
N GLN A 239 16.06 -17.40 1.44
CA GLN A 239 15.59 -17.53 0.05
C GLN A 239 16.13 -16.40 -0.86
N PHE A 240 16.19 -15.17 -0.38
CA PHE A 240 16.79 -14.04 -1.11
C PHE A 240 18.30 -14.20 -1.27
N THR A 241 19.00 -14.59 -0.21
CA THR A 241 20.46 -14.83 -0.22
C THR A 241 20.84 -15.91 -1.22
N ARG A 242 20.11 -17.04 -1.28
CA ARG A 242 20.31 -18.12 -2.28
C ARG A 242 20.09 -17.63 -3.71
N ARG A 243 19.33 -16.55 -3.93
CA ARG A 243 19.12 -15.91 -5.24
C ARG A 243 20.12 -14.79 -5.53
N GLY A 244 21.11 -14.57 -4.66
CA GLY A 244 22.11 -13.52 -4.79
C GLY A 244 21.61 -12.12 -4.44
N VAL A 245 20.44 -12.00 -3.78
CA VAL A 245 19.92 -10.70 -3.30
C VAL A 245 20.61 -10.37 -1.98
N MET A 246 21.36 -9.28 -1.98
CA MET A 246 22.22 -8.87 -0.85
C MET A 246 21.60 -7.77 0.03
N ARG A 247 20.48 -7.22 -0.40
CA ARG A 247 19.79 -6.13 0.29
C ARG A 247 18.29 -6.38 0.27
N VAL A 248 17.64 -6.32 1.43
CA VAL A 248 16.20 -6.48 1.57
C VAL A 248 15.65 -5.31 2.38
N SER A 249 14.66 -4.63 1.84
CA SER A 249 13.94 -3.56 2.55
C SER A 249 12.63 -4.08 3.13
N VAL A 250 12.16 -3.40 4.16
CA VAL A 250 10.82 -3.58 4.74
C VAL A 250 10.32 -2.24 5.25
N ASN A 251 9.02 -2.03 5.20
CA ASN A 251 8.38 -0.90 5.84
C ASN A 251 7.34 -1.37 6.88
N THR A 252 7.20 -0.60 7.95
CA THR A 252 6.21 -0.84 8.99
C THR A 252 5.78 0.46 9.63
N GLN A 253 4.68 0.44 10.38
CA GLN A 253 4.25 1.59 11.16
C GLN A 253 5.29 1.92 12.24
N GLY A 254 5.61 3.21 12.39
CA GLY A 254 6.63 3.67 13.33
C GLY A 254 6.31 3.42 14.81
N ASN A 255 5.03 3.20 15.12
CA ASN A 255 4.50 2.83 16.43
C ASN A 255 4.23 1.31 16.59
N ASN A 256 4.53 0.48 15.58
CA ASN A 256 4.42 -0.98 15.69
C ASN A 256 5.68 -1.57 16.34
N GLU A 257 5.74 -1.49 17.67
CA GLU A 257 6.90 -1.94 18.45
C GLU A 257 7.23 -3.42 18.21
N ALA A 258 6.22 -4.28 18.07
CA ALA A 258 6.42 -5.70 17.83
C ALA A 258 7.12 -5.98 16.48
N SER A 259 6.68 -5.32 15.41
CA SER A 259 7.32 -5.44 14.09
C SER A 259 8.72 -4.83 14.08
N LEU A 260 8.91 -3.67 14.73
CA LEU A 260 10.22 -3.03 14.86
C LEU A 260 11.21 -3.93 15.58
N ALA A 261 10.82 -4.53 16.71
CA ALA A 261 11.66 -5.46 17.47
C ALA A 261 11.98 -6.74 16.65
N LEU A 262 11.00 -7.27 15.92
CA LEU A 262 11.16 -8.40 15.03
C LEU A 262 12.23 -8.14 13.96
N TYR A 263 12.10 -7.02 13.23
CA TYR A 263 13.03 -6.69 12.15
C TYR A 263 14.42 -6.35 12.68
N GLN A 264 14.53 -5.61 13.79
CA GLN A 264 15.82 -5.33 14.44
C GLN A 264 16.53 -6.61 14.88
N ARG A 265 15.80 -7.57 15.47
CA ARG A 265 16.35 -8.89 15.83
C ARG A 265 16.86 -9.65 14.60
N ALA A 266 16.20 -9.52 13.46
CA ALA A 266 16.62 -10.14 12.20
C ALA A 266 17.78 -9.40 11.49
N GLY A 267 18.28 -8.30 12.07
CA GLY A 267 19.41 -7.54 11.54
C GLY A 267 19.03 -6.38 10.61
N PHE A 268 17.75 -6.00 10.54
CA PHE A 268 17.35 -4.79 9.82
C PHE A 268 17.67 -3.53 10.62
N CYS A 269 18.13 -2.50 9.92
CA CYS A 269 18.40 -1.18 10.49
C CYS A 269 17.46 -0.14 9.88
N LYS A 270 16.99 0.84 10.68
CA LYS A 270 16.23 1.98 10.17
C LYS A 270 17.07 2.82 9.23
N THR A 271 16.49 3.21 8.09
CA THR A 271 17.17 4.09 7.11
C THR A 271 17.10 5.57 7.50
N GLY A 272 16.18 5.94 8.37
CA GLY A 272 15.83 7.33 8.68
C GLY A 272 14.70 7.87 7.80
N GLU A 273 14.29 7.15 6.76
CA GLU A 273 13.13 7.52 5.94
C GLU A 273 11.82 7.22 6.69
N ALA A 274 10.92 8.19 6.66
CA ALA A 274 9.59 8.08 7.24
C ALA A 274 8.57 8.81 6.36
N TYR A 275 7.39 8.22 6.20
CA TYR A 275 6.32 8.74 5.37
C TYR A 275 5.06 8.87 6.21
N ARG A 276 4.49 10.09 6.26
CA ARG A 276 3.29 10.37 7.05
C ARG A 276 2.06 9.74 6.45
N VAL A 277 1.27 9.08 7.29
CA VAL A 277 -0.05 8.54 6.96
C VAL A 277 -1.12 9.46 7.51
N TYR A 278 -2.00 9.87 6.63
CA TYR A 278 -3.12 10.75 6.93
C TYR A 278 -4.44 10.03 6.75
N GLU A 279 -5.41 10.35 7.57
CA GLU A 279 -6.79 9.86 7.45
C GLU A 279 -7.78 11.00 7.49
N CYS A 280 -8.85 10.86 6.72
CA CYS A 280 -10.04 11.71 6.75
C CYS A 280 -11.26 10.84 7.04
N LEU A 281 -12.05 11.21 8.07
CA LEU A 281 -13.34 10.61 8.34
C LEU A 281 -14.41 11.35 7.55
N LEU A 282 -15.16 10.63 6.71
CA LEU A 282 -16.30 11.16 5.97
C LEU A 282 -17.56 11.06 6.83
N GLY A 283 -18.45 12.05 6.73
CA GLY A 283 -19.73 12.05 7.47
C GLY A 283 -19.67 12.60 8.89
N SER A 284 -18.53 13.10 9.37
CA SER A 284 -18.42 13.86 10.62
C SER A 284 -18.68 15.34 10.32
N THR A 285 -19.95 15.75 10.29
CA THR A 285 -20.40 17.15 10.29
C THR A 285 -21.18 17.41 11.54
#